data_fbb7c1cdc51935d27ae7b540137c0603
#
_entry.id   fbb7c1cdc51935d27ae7b540137c0603
#
_cell.length_a   1.000
_cell.length_b   1.000
_cell.length_c   1.000
_cell.angle_alpha   90.00
_cell.angle_beta   90.00
_cell.angle_gamma   90.00
#
_symmetry.space_group_name_H-M   'P 1'
#
loop_
_entity.id
_entity.type
_entity.pdbx_description
1 polymer ?
#
loop_
_entity_poly.entity_id
_entity_poly.type
_entity_poly.pdbx_seq_one_letter_code
_entity_poly.pdbx_strand_id
1 'polypeptide(L)'
;IRNVDVPRYAKIHHLGEEEAARILRYQVFADAAGQDRNVRIALAHHMEDNAETMLFQLIRGSGLDGLCGMRPQRTGTNGEIYIRPFLQCSREQIEQFLEERGQGYCTDSTNANESYSRNRMRKRVLPELIKMNPQAVQHMQTAMEQLQQVRDYLEEETVSLEKKFISGERKNVKLDTDGLAELSQAVRMRLIRKAVWKAAGACKDITAAHLQAV
;
A
#
# COMPACT_ATOMS: atom_id res chain seq x y z
N ILE A 1 23.75 -10.06 -2.32
CA ILE A 1 22.96 -10.79 -1.31
C ILE A 1 23.22 -10.17 0.04
N ARG A 2 22.17 -9.93 0.81
CA ARG A 2 22.22 -9.48 2.20
C ARG A 2 21.51 -10.48 3.08
N ASN A 3 22.14 -10.90 4.17
CA ASN A 3 21.55 -11.80 5.15
C ASN A 3 21.02 -10.98 6.32
N VAL A 4 19.80 -11.25 6.76
CA VAL A 4 19.14 -10.62 7.91
C VAL A 4 18.52 -11.68 8.80
N ASP A 5 18.60 -11.49 10.12
CA ASP A 5 18.03 -12.40 11.12
C ASP A 5 16.59 -11.97 11.45
N VAL A 6 15.64 -12.47 10.65
CA VAL A 6 14.21 -12.18 10.80
C VAL A 6 13.65 -12.68 12.15
N PRO A 7 13.90 -13.94 12.60
CA PRO A 7 13.35 -14.43 13.85
C PRO A 7 13.81 -13.62 15.07
N ARG A 8 15.08 -13.23 15.10
CA ARG A 8 15.63 -12.40 16.17
C ARG A 8 14.98 -11.01 16.19
N TYR A 9 14.84 -10.38 15.02
CA TYR A 9 14.22 -9.06 14.91
C TYR A 9 12.74 -9.11 15.33
N ALA A 10 11.99 -10.11 14.89
CA ALA A 10 10.59 -10.32 15.26
C ALA A 10 10.42 -10.45 16.78
N LYS A 11 11.29 -11.23 17.44
CA LYS A 11 11.26 -11.45 18.89
C LYS A 11 11.54 -10.17 19.67
N ILE A 12 12.57 -9.41 19.26
CA ILE A 12 12.98 -8.17 19.93
C ILE A 12 11.89 -7.09 19.85
N HIS A 13 11.22 -6.99 18.68
CA HIS A 13 10.22 -5.95 18.41
C HIS A 13 8.79 -6.38 18.63
N HIS A 14 8.55 -7.61 19.12
CA HIS A 14 7.22 -8.19 19.34
C HIS A 14 6.34 -8.16 18.08
N LEU A 15 6.93 -8.48 16.93
CA LEU A 15 6.29 -8.50 15.61
C LEU A 15 6.07 -9.93 15.11
N GLY A 16 5.10 -10.09 14.20
CA GLY A 16 5.03 -11.31 13.39
C GLY A 16 6.22 -11.42 12.43
N GLU A 17 6.65 -12.63 12.09
CA GLU A 17 7.79 -12.85 11.20
C GLU A 17 7.61 -12.20 9.82
N GLU A 18 6.38 -12.21 9.27
CA GLU A 18 6.09 -11.58 7.97
C GLU A 18 6.30 -10.05 8.02
N GLU A 19 5.84 -9.41 9.10
CA GLU A 19 6.02 -7.97 9.32
C GLU A 19 7.49 -7.63 9.55
N ALA A 20 8.19 -8.43 10.35
CA ALA A 20 9.63 -8.29 10.61
C ALA A 20 10.45 -8.44 9.31
N ALA A 21 10.17 -9.48 8.52
CA ALA A 21 10.81 -9.69 7.22
C ALA A 21 10.56 -8.53 6.26
N ARG A 22 9.34 -7.99 6.25
CA ARG A 22 9.00 -6.83 5.45
C ARG A 22 9.81 -5.59 5.88
N ILE A 23 9.86 -5.28 7.17
CA ILE A 23 10.59 -4.12 7.69
C ILE A 23 12.08 -4.24 7.32
N LEU A 24 12.71 -5.37 7.63
CA LEU A 24 14.13 -5.61 7.34
C LEU A 24 14.43 -5.51 5.85
N ARG A 25 13.56 -6.03 4.99
CA ARG A 25 13.71 -5.91 3.52
C ARG A 25 13.75 -4.44 3.08
N TYR A 26 12.84 -3.60 3.59
CA TYR A 26 12.83 -2.19 3.23
C TYR A 26 14.02 -1.42 3.82
N GLN A 27 14.51 -1.79 5.01
CA GLN A 27 15.75 -1.24 5.55
C GLN A 27 16.94 -1.56 4.64
N VAL A 28 17.09 -2.82 4.22
CA VAL A 28 18.16 -3.22 3.28
C VAL A 28 18.06 -2.48 1.95
N PHE A 29 16.86 -2.25 1.45
CA PHE A 29 16.66 -1.47 0.22
C PHE A 29 17.05 -0.01 0.39
N ALA A 30 16.65 0.62 1.50
CA ALA A 30 17.02 1.99 1.80
C ALA A 30 18.55 2.15 1.97
N ASP A 31 19.19 1.21 2.69
CA ASP A 31 20.65 1.18 2.85
C ASP A 31 21.37 1.01 1.50
N ALA A 32 20.83 0.16 0.62
CA ALA A 32 21.41 -0.05 -0.72
C ALA A 32 21.24 1.16 -1.64
N ALA A 33 20.14 1.90 -1.52
CA ALA A 33 19.91 3.14 -2.25
C ALA A 33 20.82 4.28 -1.76
N GLY A 34 21.18 4.27 -0.48
CA GLY A 34 21.99 5.33 0.12
C GLY A 34 21.32 6.70 0.00
N GLN A 35 22.12 7.74 -0.28
CA GLN A 35 21.63 9.11 -0.47
C GLN A 35 21.42 9.50 -1.94
N ASP A 36 21.66 8.59 -2.87
CA ASP A 36 21.51 8.86 -4.31
C ASP A 36 20.02 8.86 -4.68
N ARG A 37 19.48 10.04 -4.93
CA ARG A 37 18.08 10.25 -5.34
C ARG A 37 17.77 9.72 -6.75
N ASN A 38 18.76 9.37 -7.55
CA ASN A 38 18.58 8.79 -8.88
C ASN A 38 18.36 7.28 -8.83
N VAL A 39 18.65 6.62 -7.70
CA VAL A 39 18.41 5.19 -7.52
C VAL A 39 16.92 4.90 -7.50
N ARG A 40 16.53 3.87 -8.23
CA ARG A 40 15.18 3.32 -8.25
C ARG A 40 15.24 1.86 -7.79
N ILE A 41 14.40 1.50 -6.84
CA ILE A 41 14.28 0.13 -6.32
C ILE A 41 13.10 -0.52 -7.02
N ALA A 42 13.38 -1.44 -7.94
CA ALA A 42 12.35 -2.19 -8.64
C ALA A 42 11.83 -3.35 -7.80
N LEU A 43 10.52 -3.40 -7.60
CA LEU A 43 9.82 -4.48 -6.91
C LEU A 43 9.01 -5.28 -7.94
N ALA A 44 9.16 -6.60 -7.94
CA ALA A 44 8.53 -7.49 -8.90
C ALA A 44 7.06 -7.84 -8.55
N HIS A 45 6.31 -6.89 -8.00
CA HIS A 45 4.87 -7.07 -7.80
C HIS A 45 4.15 -7.06 -9.15
N HIS A 46 3.22 -7.99 -9.33
CA HIS A 46 2.44 -8.17 -10.55
C HIS A 46 0.94 -7.97 -10.27
N MET A 47 0.11 -8.15 -11.29
CA MET A 47 -1.34 -7.84 -11.25
C MET A 47 -2.07 -8.62 -10.15
N GLU A 48 -1.76 -9.92 -9.99
CA GLU A 48 -2.38 -10.76 -8.96
C GLU A 48 -1.97 -10.32 -7.54
N ASP A 49 -0.72 -9.89 -7.32
CA ASP A 49 -0.30 -9.32 -6.03
C ASP A 49 -1.10 -8.06 -5.67
N ASN A 50 -1.46 -7.28 -6.69
CA ASN A 50 -2.28 -6.08 -6.51
C ASN A 50 -3.73 -6.45 -6.17
N ALA A 51 -4.32 -7.44 -6.86
CA ALA A 51 -5.64 -7.98 -6.55
C ALA A 51 -5.70 -8.57 -5.13
N GLU A 52 -4.69 -9.36 -4.72
CA GLU A 52 -4.56 -9.86 -3.35
C GLU A 52 -4.55 -8.71 -2.33
N THR A 53 -3.85 -7.62 -2.64
CA THR A 53 -3.77 -6.45 -1.77
C THR A 53 -5.13 -5.78 -1.64
N MET A 54 -5.86 -5.58 -2.73
CA MET A 54 -7.21 -5.01 -2.71
C MET A 54 -8.16 -5.86 -1.87
N LEU A 55 -8.20 -7.17 -2.10
CA LEU A 55 -9.05 -8.10 -1.33
C LEU A 55 -8.71 -8.09 0.16
N PHE A 56 -7.43 -8.08 0.50
CA PHE A 56 -6.97 -8.04 1.88
C PHE A 56 -7.38 -6.73 2.57
N GLN A 57 -7.29 -5.62 1.88
CA GLN A 57 -7.73 -4.33 2.39
C GLN A 57 -9.26 -4.25 2.54
N LEU A 58 -9.99 -4.82 1.59
CA LEU A 58 -11.45 -4.90 1.65
C LEU A 58 -11.93 -5.66 2.90
N ILE A 59 -11.34 -6.83 3.17
CA ILE A 59 -11.68 -7.64 4.35
C ILE A 59 -11.36 -6.92 5.66
N ARG A 60 -10.33 -6.07 5.66
CA ARG A 60 -9.96 -5.26 6.83
C ARG A 60 -10.86 -4.03 7.02
N GLY A 61 -11.82 -3.79 6.14
CA GLY A 61 -12.67 -2.63 6.20
C GLY A 61 -11.96 -1.33 5.81
N SER A 62 -10.91 -1.42 4.99
CA SER A 62 -10.23 -0.24 4.50
C SER A 62 -11.13 0.57 3.58
N GLY A 63 -11.08 1.90 3.72
CA GLY A 63 -11.75 2.83 2.79
C GLY A 63 -10.98 3.01 1.48
N LEU A 64 -11.30 4.10 0.77
CA LEU A 64 -10.78 4.42 -0.57
C LEU A 64 -9.26 4.24 -0.69
N ASP A 65 -8.47 4.76 0.25
CA ASP A 65 -7.00 4.73 0.18
C ASP A 65 -6.44 3.29 0.18
N GLY A 66 -7.06 2.38 0.91
CA GLY A 66 -6.67 0.96 0.94
C GLY A 66 -7.12 0.19 -0.29
N LEU A 67 -8.31 0.50 -0.81
CA LEU A 67 -8.89 -0.19 -1.97
C LEU A 67 -8.24 0.19 -3.30
N CYS A 68 -7.50 1.31 -3.35
CA CYS A 68 -6.73 1.72 -4.52
C CYS A 68 -5.58 0.77 -4.89
N GLY A 69 -5.28 -0.24 -4.08
CA GLY A 69 -4.16 -1.14 -4.31
C GLY A 69 -2.79 -0.46 -4.25
N MET A 70 -1.82 -1.05 -4.95
CA MET A 70 -0.45 -0.54 -5.01
C MET A 70 -0.31 0.51 -6.11
N ARG A 71 0.49 1.56 -5.84
CA ARG A 71 0.90 2.51 -6.88
C ARG A 71 2.06 1.96 -7.70
N PRO A 72 2.15 2.27 -9.03
CA PRO A 72 3.32 1.93 -9.85
C PRO A 72 4.62 2.49 -9.28
N GLN A 73 4.56 3.67 -8.65
CA GLN A 73 5.68 4.32 -7.98
C GLN A 73 5.26 4.84 -6.60
N ARG A 74 6.18 4.77 -5.63
CA ARG A 74 6.04 5.44 -4.34
C ARG A 74 7.38 5.92 -3.82
N THR A 75 7.36 6.99 -3.04
CA THR A 75 8.53 7.45 -2.27
C THR A 75 8.53 6.74 -0.90
N GLY A 76 9.67 6.28 -0.46
CA GLY A 76 9.90 5.75 0.87
C GLY A 76 10.16 6.85 1.90
N THR A 77 10.36 6.45 3.14
CA THR A 77 10.51 7.38 4.28
C THR A 77 11.78 8.22 4.23
N ASN A 78 12.84 7.70 3.60
CA ASN A 78 14.14 8.38 3.48
C ASN A 78 14.32 9.05 2.09
N GLY A 79 13.25 9.10 1.27
CA GLY A 79 13.27 9.70 -0.06
C GLY A 79 13.63 8.73 -1.18
N GLU A 80 13.91 7.45 -0.89
CA GLU A 80 14.14 6.41 -1.89
C GLU A 80 12.88 6.18 -2.75
N ILE A 81 13.08 5.87 -4.02
CA ILE A 81 11.97 5.66 -4.96
C ILE A 81 11.82 4.18 -5.28
N TYR A 82 10.65 3.64 -4.97
CA TYR A 82 10.23 2.29 -5.32
C TYR A 82 9.38 2.32 -6.57
N ILE A 83 9.68 1.44 -7.54
CA ILE A 83 8.89 1.26 -8.76
C ILE A 83 8.39 -0.19 -8.85
N ARG A 84 7.28 -0.40 -9.55
CA ARG A 84 6.68 -1.73 -9.80
C ARG A 84 6.42 -1.89 -11.30
N PRO A 85 7.43 -2.24 -12.07
CA PRO A 85 7.31 -2.31 -13.53
C PRO A 85 6.27 -3.33 -14.02
N PHE A 86 6.06 -4.41 -13.26
CA PHE A 86 5.17 -5.52 -13.64
C PHE A 86 3.74 -5.41 -13.09
N LEU A 87 3.37 -4.27 -12.48
CA LEU A 87 2.07 -4.16 -11.79
C LEU A 87 0.86 -4.35 -12.73
N GLN A 88 1.04 -4.12 -14.02
CA GLN A 88 0.03 -4.33 -15.06
C GLN A 88 0.21 -5.64 -15.84
N CYS A 89 1.23 -6.44 -15.52
CA CYS A 89 1.45 -7.73 -16.14
C CYS A 89 0.82 -8.84 -15.27
N SER A 90 0.19 -9.82 -15.90
CA SER A 90 -0.22 -11.03 -15.20
C SER A 90 0.98 -11.92 -14.91
N ARG A 91 0.85 -12.78 -13.93
CA ARG A 91 1.86 -13.79 -13.63
C ARG A 91 2.10 -14.72 -14.83
N GLU A 92 1.03 -15.10 -15.53
CA GLU A 92 1.10 -15.94 -16.73
C GLU A 92 1.94 -15.28 -17.83
N GLN A 93 1.74 -13.98 -18.10
CA GLN A 93 2.55 -13.23 -19.07
C GLN A 93 4.03 -13.20 -18.69
N ILE A 94 4.34 -13.08 -17.39
CA ILE A 94 5.72 -13.05 -16.91
C ILE A 94 6.36 -14.45 -17.07
N GLU A 95 5.64 -15.51 -16.70
CA GLU A 95 6.13 -16.90 -16.83
C GLU A 95 6.34 -17.29 -18.30
N GLN A 96 5.40 -16.93 -19.18
CA GLN A 96 5.53 -17.15 -20.63
C GLN A 96 6.76 -16.43 -21.19
N PHE A 97 6.98 -15.16 -20.83
CA PHE A 97 8.17 -14.43 -21.27
C PHE A 97 9.48 -15.07 -20.84
N LEU A 98 9.53 -15.60 -19.62
CA LEU A 98 10.72 -16.30 -19.10
C LEU A 98 10.95 -17.62 -19.84
N GLU A 99 9.89 -18.38 -20.13
CA GLU A 99 9.94 -19.62 -20.90
C GLU A 99 10.44 -19.39 -22.33
N GLU A 100 9.90 -18.39 -23.04
CA GLU A 100 10.34 -18.01 -24.40
C GLU A 100 11.82 -17.65 -24.45
N ARG A 101 12.40 -17.17 -23.35
CA ARG A 101 13.82 -16.81 -23.23
C ARG A 101 14.68 -17.93 -22.64
N GLY A 102 14.11 -19.08 -22.29
CA GLY A 102 14.83 -20.16 -21.63
C GLY A 102 15.40 -19.76 -20.26
N GLN A 103 14.81 -18.73 -19.61
CA GLN A 103 15.26 -18.21 -18.33
C GLN A 103 14.58 -18.93 -17.18
N GLY A 104 15.35 -19.73 -16.45
CA GLY A 104 14.86 -20.38 -15.23
C GLY A 104 14.60 -19.37 -14.10
N TYR A 105 13.66 -19.70 -13.23
CA TYR A 105 13.36 -18.92 -12.01
C TYR A 105 13.14 -19.84 -10.81
N CYS A 106 13.38 -19.31 -9.60
CA CYS A 106 13.20 -20.05 -8.36
C CYS A 106 11.78 -19.84 -7.80
N THR A 107 11.17 -20.92 -7.36
CA THR A 107 9.93 -20.86 -6.58
C THR A 107 10.27 -20.89 -5.10
N ASP A 108 9.84 -19.86 -4.35
CA ASP A 108 10.05 -19.78 -2.91
C ASP A 108 9.19 -20.83 -2.19
N SER A 109 9.81 -21.71 -1.42
CA SER A 109 9.14 -22.78 -0.67
C SER A 109 8.20 -22.23 0.43
N THR A 110 8.43 -21.00 0.93
CA THR A 110 7.56 -20.36 1.92
C THR A 110 6.19 -20.01 1.36
N ASN A 111 6.02 -19.94 0.04
CA ASN A 111 4.73 -19.82 -0.62
C ASN A 111 3.77 -21.00 -0.32
N ALA A 112 4.30 -22.12 0.20
CA ALA A 112 3.48 -23.27 0.59
C ALA A 112 2.72 -23.07 1.91
N ASN A 113 3.17 -22.19 2.80
CA ASN A 113 2.61 -22.01 4.13
C ASN A 113 1.31 -21.17 4.11
N GLU A 114 0.16 -21.80 4.36
CA GLU A 114 -1.16 -21.17 4.38
C GLU A 114 -1.50 -20.49 5.73
N SER A 115 -0.63 -20.54 6.73
CA SER A 115 -0.85 -19.82 8.00
C SER A 115 -0.88 -18.29 7.80
N TYR A 116 -0.27 -17.80 6.75
CA TYR A 116 -0.29 -16.39 6.38
C TYR A 116 -1.55 -16.03 5.59
N SER A 117 -2.28 -15.02 6.04
CA SER A 117 -3.53 -14.54 5.43
C SER A 117 -3.39 -14.24 3.93
N ARG A 118 -2.22 -13.76 3.50
CA ARG A 118 -1.93 -13.44 2.11
C ARG A 118 -1.79 -14.71 1.23
N ASN A 119 -1.14 -15.76 1.75
CA ASN A 119 -1.03 -17.03 1.05
C ASN A 119 -2.42 -17.69 0.90
N ARG A 120 -3.29 -17.50 1.88
CA ARG A 120 -4.67 -17.98 1.83
C ARG A 120 -5.50 -17.26 0.75
N MET A 121 -5.30 -15.94 0.58
CA MET A 121 -5.90 -15.18 -0.53
C MET A 121 -5.46 -15.72 -1.87
N ARG A 122 -4.14 -15.88 -2.06
CA ARG A 122 -3.54 -16.38 -3.31
C ARG A 122 -4.00 -17.79 -3.67
N LYS A 123 -4.08 -18.69 -2.70
CA LYS A 123 -4.32 -20.13 -2.98
C LYS A 123 -5.78 -20.54 -2.99
N ARG A 124 -6.65 -19.80 -2.28
CA ARG A 124 -8.05 -20.20 -2.11
C ARG A 124 -9.03 -19.17 -2.65
N VAL A 125 -8.85 -17.90 -2.32
CA VAL A 125 -9.86 -16.89 -2.65
C VAL A 125 -9.73 -16.47 -4.12
N LEU A 126 -8.53 -16.05 -4.53
CA LEU A 126 -8.32 -15.55 -5.89
C LEU A 126 -8.62 -16.61 -6.97
N PRO A 127 -8.22 -17.90 -6.82
CA PRO A 127 -8.60 -18.93 -7.77
C PRO A 127 -10.10 -19.17 -7.88
N GLU A 128 -10.85 -19.08 -6.78
CA GLU A 128 -12.31 -19.21 -6.84
C GLU A 128 -12.95 -18.03 -7.59
N LEU A 129 -12.47 -16.81 -7.38
CA LEU A 129 -12.93 -15.64 -8.13
C LEU A 129 -12.63 -15.77 -9.63
N ILE A 130 -11.46 -16.30 -10.00
CA ILE A 130 -11.07 -16.54 -11.40
C ILE A 130 -11.95 -17.63 -12.03
N LYS A 131 -12.33 -18.68 -11.28
CA LYS A 131 -13.29 -19.69 -11.78
C LYS A 131 -14.68 -19.10 -12.06
N MET A 132 -15.12 -18.16 -11.21
CA MET A 132 -16.40 -17.47 -11.42
C MET A 132 -16.32 -16.50 -12.60
N ASN A 133 -15.20 -15.81 -12.76
CA ASN A 133 -14.94 -14.90 -13.87
C ASN A 133 -13.46 -14.89 -14.21
N PRO A 134 -13.02 -15.44 -15.35
CA PRO A 134 -11.62 -15.45 -15.77
C PRO A 134 -10.97 -14.07 -15.83
N GLN A 135 -11.76 -13.01 -16.01
CA GLN A 135 -11.29 -11.63 -16.05
C GLN A 135 -11.31 -10.94 -14.68
N ALA A 136 -11.58 -11.65 -13.57
CA ALA A 136 -11.72 -11.07 -12.25
C ALA A 136 -10.53 -10.20 -11.83
N VAL A 137 -9.29 -10.67 -12.07
CA VAL A 137 -8.06 -9.94 -11.74
C VAL A 137 -7.96 -8.65 -12.56
N GLN A 138 -8.26 -8.72 -13.86
CA GLN A 138 -8.26 -7.56 -14.75
C GLN A 138 -9.33 -6.53 -14.34
N HIS A 139 -10.53 -6.99 -13.97
CA HIS A 139 -11.59 -6.11 -13.49
C HIS A 139 -11.22 -5.43 -12.18
N MET A 140 -10.56 -6.15 -11.25
CA MET A 140 -10.03 -5.56 -10.03
C MET A 140 -8.96 -4.50 -10.32
N GLN A 141 -8.06 -4.76 -11.28
CA GLN A 141 -7.04 -3.81 -11.70
C GLN A 141 -7.68 -2.53 -12.24
N THR A 142 -8.66 -2.65 -13.13
CA THR A 142 -9.41 -1.50 -13.67
C THR A 142 -10.14 -0.72 -12.57
N ALA A 143 -10.78 -1.42 -11.63
CA ALA A 143 -11.43 -0.78 -10.49
C ALA A 143 -10.44 -0.01 -9.61
N MET A 144 -9.27 -0.59 -9.31
CA MET A 144 -8.21 0.08 -8.55
C MET A 144 -7.71 1.35 -9.25
N GLU A 145 -7.54 1.32 -10.58
CA GLU A 145 -7.13 2.49 -11.36
C GLU A 145 -8.16 3.63 -11.29
N GLN A 146 -9.44 3.30 -11.41
CA GLN A 146 -10.53 4.28 -11.26
C GLN A 146 -10.56 4.86 -9.84
N LEU A 147 -10.44 4.01 -8.81
CA LEU A 147 -10.36 4.45 -7.41
C LEU A 147 -9.12 5.32 -7.16
N GLN A 148 -8.00 5.05 -7.81
CA GLN A 148 -6.79 5.88 -7.74
C GLN A 148 -7.05 7.29 -8.29
N GLN A 149 -7.72 7.41 -9.43
CA GLN A 149 -8.08 8.71 -10.02
C GLN A 149 -8.96 9.53 -9.07
N VAL A 150 -10.01 8.91 -8.49
CA VAL A 150 -10.88 9.57 -7.52
C VAL A 150 -10.10 10.01 -6.26
N ARG A 151 -9.23 9.13 -5.75
CA ARG A 151 -8.38 9.45 -4.60
C ARG A 151 -7.45 10.62 -4.90
N ASP A 152 -6.82 10.64 -6.06
CA ASP A 152 -5.85 11.67 -6.45
C ASP A 152 -6.56 13.03 -6.62
N TYR A 153 -7.75 13.07 -7.21
CA TYR A 153 -8.61 14.24 -7.25
C TYR A 153 -8.94 14.77 -5.82
N LEU A 154 -9.39 13.88 -4.93
CA LEU A 154 -9.69 14.26 -3.55
C LEU A 154 -8.44 14.73 -2.78
N GLU A 155 -7.27 14.19 -3.10
CA GLU A 155 -6.01 14.64 -2.49
C GLU A 155 -5.62 16.04 -2.97
N GLU A 156 -5.76 16.34 -4.26
CA GLU A 156 -5.52 17.67 -4.83
C GLU A 156 -6.44 18.71 -4.18
N GLU A 157 -7.74 18.42 -4.09
CA GLU A 157 -8.70 19.27 -3.38
C GLU A 157 -8.31 19.48 -1.91
N THR A 158 -7.93 18.39 -1.23
CA THR A 158 -7.54 18.47 0.18
C THR A 158 -6.28 19.31 0.37
N VAL A 159 -5.27 19.16 -0.51
CA VAL A 159 -4.02 19.94 -0.45
C VAL A 159 -4.28 21.43 -0.71
N SER A 160 -5.16 21.75 -1.66
CA SER A 160 -5.51 23.14 -1.94
C SER A 160 -6.12 23.87 -0.74
N LEU A 161 -6.89 23.13 0.06
CA LEU A 161 -7.59 23.65 1.24
C LEU A 161 -6.78 23.54 2.53
N GLU A 162 -5.73 22.74 2.57
CA GLU A 162 -4.96 22.46 3.79
C GLU A 162 -4.48 23.74 4.48
N LYS A 163 -3.88 24.67 3.72
CA LYS A 163 -3.36 25.92 4.26
C LYS A 163 -4.45 26.85 4.82
N LYS A 164 -5.67 26.72 4.32
CA LYS A 164 -6.81 27.51 4.81
C LYS A 164 -7.31 27.00 6.15
N PHE A 165 -7.37 25.68 6.33
CA PHE A 165 -8.01 25.04 7.47
C PHE A 165 -7.05 24.50 8.53
N ILE A 166 -5.78 24.23 8.18
CA ILE A 166 -4.80 23.62 9.08
C ILE A 166 -3.63 24.57 9.29
N SER A 167 -3.41 24.98 10.52
CA SER A 167 -2.28 25.82 10.94
C SER A 167 -1.48 25.20 12.08
N GLY A 168 -0.25 25.67 12.27
CA GLY A 168 0.64 25.15 13.31
C GLY A 168 1.33 23.83 12.93
N GLU A 169 2.13 23.32 13.85
CA GLU A 169 2.92 22.10 13.67
C GLU A 169 2.96 21.23 14.93
N ARG A 170 3.07 19.93 14.76
CA ARG A 170 3.17 18.93 15.84
C ARG A 170 2.06 19.15 16.89
N LYS A 171 2.43 19.27 18.18
CA LYS A 171 1.48 19.40 19.30
C LYS A 171 0.60 20.66 19.25
N ASN A 172 0.93 21.64 18.39
CA ASN A 172 0.20 22.91 18.26
C ASN A 172 -0.58 23.01 16.94
N VAL A 173 -1.01 21.89 16.37
CA VAL A 173 -1.87 21.89 15.17
C VAL A 173 -3.26 22.40 15.57
N LYS A 174 -3.72 23.38 14.82
CA LYS A 174 -5.08 23.94 14.93
C LYS A 174 -5.83 23.63 13.66
N LEU A 175 -7.06 23.18 13.79
CA LEU A 175 -8.00 22.98 12.71
C LEU A 175 -9.07 24.07 12.84
N ASP A 176 -9.20 24.89 11.81
CA ASP A 176 -10.28 25.86 11.72
C ASP A 176 -11.55 25.10 11.35
N THR A 177 -12.54 25.13 12.25
CA THR A 177 -13.83 24.44 12.07
C THR A 177 -14.85 25.29 11.34
N ASP A 178 -14.64 26.61 11.29
CA ASP A 178 -15.51 27.53 10.58
C ASP A 178 -15.40 27.27 9.08
N GLY A 179 -16.48 26.92 8.44
CA GLY A 179 -16.51 26.58 7.03
C GLY A 179 -16.16 25.12 6.69
N LEU A 180 -15.63 24.31 7.62
CA LEU A 180 -15.48 22.86 7.38
C LEU A 180 -16.82 22.17 7.11
N ALA A 181 -17.89 22.64 7.72
CA ALA A 181 -19.24 22.10 7.53
C ALA A 181 -19.78 22.31 6.11
N GLU A 182 -19.28 23.32 5.40
CA GLU A 182 -19.66 23.64 4.01
C GLU A 182 -18.98 22.72 3.00
N LEU A 183 -17.88 22.07 3.40
CA LEU A 183 -17.15 21.15 2.55
C LEU A 183 -17.86 19.80 2.43
N SER A 184 -17.66 19.13 1.29
CA SER A 184 -18.10 17.74 1.14
C SER A 184 -17.51 16.86 2.26
N GLN A 185 -18.27 15.89 2.73
CA GLN A 185 -17.83 14.97 3.78
C GLN A 185 -16.49 14.29 3.43
N ALA A 186 -16.29 13.94 2.17
CA ALA A 186 -15.06 13.28 1.72
C ALA A 186 -13.81 14.16 1.94
N VAL A 187 -13.89 15.46 1.60
CA VAL A 187 -12.79 16.43 1.76
C VAL A 187 -12.60 16.77 3.24
N ARG A 188 -13.68 17.03 3.95
CA ARG A 188 -13.66 17.31 5.40
C ARG A 188 -12.93 16.22 6.18
N MET A 189 -13.30 14.95 5.96
CA MET A 189 -12.67 13.81 6.63
C MET A 189 -11.19 13.69 6.31
N ARG A 190 -10.76 14.03 5.10
CA ARG A 190 -9.35 14.05 4.71
C ARG A 190 -8.58 15.17 5.40
N LEU A 191 -9.15 16.37 5.51
CA LEU A 191 -8.55 17.49 6.25
C LEU A 191 -8.38 17.16 7.73
N ILE A 192 -9.40 16.59 8.37
CA ILE A 192 -9.32 16.15 9.77
C ILE A 192 -8.20 15.11 9.92
N ARG A 193 -8.13 14.10 9.04
CA ARG A 193 -7.07 13.08 9.07
C ARG A 193 -5.67 13.69 8.89
N LYS A 194 -5.52 14.69 8.01
CA LYS A 194 -4.25 15.41 7.82
C LYS A 194 -3.86 16.19 9.08
N ALA A 195 -4.81 16.88 9.71
CA ALA A 195 -4.56 17.60 10.95
C ALA A 195 -4.11 16.66 12.07
N VAL A 196 -4.77 15.51 12.23
CA VAL A 196 -4.39 14.48 13.19
C VAL A 196 -2.99 13.91 12.87
N TRP A 197 -2.70 13.60 11.61
CA TRP A 197 -1.39 13.11 11.21
C TRP A 197 -0.29 14.16 11.50
N LYS A 198 -0.55 15.41 11.20
CA LYS A 198 0.38 16.53 11.46
C LYS A 198 0.65 16.71 12.96
N ALA A 199 -0.37 16.50 13.80
CA ALA A 199 -0.26 16.61 15.25
C ALA A 199 0.45 15.43 15.90
N ALA A 200 0.12 14.19 15.50
CA ALA A 200 0.57 12.96 16.14
C ALA A 200 1.75 12.27 15.42
N GLY A 201 2.07 12.67 14.18
CA GLY A 201 3.08 12.03 13.34
C GLY A 201 2.66 10.67 12.77
N ALA A 202 1.50 10.15 13.15
CA ALA A 202 0.94 8.89 12.66
C ALA A 202 -0.59 8.89 12.78
N CYS A 203 -1.26 8.13 11.92
CA CYS A 203 -2.70 7.84 12.01
C CYS A 203 -2.94 6.35 12.28
N LYS A 204 -2.04 5.69 12.98
CA LYS A 204 -2.22 4.29 13.36
C LYS A 204 -3.45 4.20 14.27
N ASP A 205 -4.34 3.25 13.98
CA ASP A 205 -5.56 2.96 14.74
C ASP A 205 -6.68 4.06 14.69
N ILE A 206 -6.53 5.08 13.81
CA ILE A 206 -7.59 6.06 13.59
C ILE A 206 -8.54 5.54 12.50
N THR A 207 -9.74 5.15 12.94
CA THR A 207 -10.81 4.67 12.05
C THR A 207 -11.67 5.81 11.51
N ALA A 208 -12.51 5.52 10.52
CA ALA A 208 -13.50 6.48 10.02
C ALA A 208 -14.45 6.96 11.13
N ALA A 209 -14.84 6.07 12.05
CA ALA A 209 -15.70 6.42 13.18
C ALA A 209 -15.04 7.46 14.11
N HIS A 210 -13.74 7.35 14.38
CA HIS A 210 -13.00 8.33 15.17
C HIS A 210 -12.99 9.72 14.51
N LEU A 211 -12.89 9.75 13.18
CA LEU A 211 -12.89 11.02 12.43
C LEU A 211 -14.29 11.63 12.28
N GLN A 212 -15.35 10.82 12.36
CA GLN A 212 -16.74 11.31 12.30
C GLN A 212 -17.21 11.91 13.62
N ALA A 213 -16.54 11.57 14.73
CA ALA A 213 -16.85 12.09 16.05
C ALA A 213 -16.28 13.50 16.33
N VAL A 214 -15.50 14.04 15.41
CA VAL A 214 -14.92 15.38 15.42
C VAL A 214 -15.79 16.34 14.62
#